data_a0aef0b149baec11d7f86a118758333f
#
_entry.id   a0aef0b149baec11d7f86a118758333f
#
_cell.length_a   1.000
_cell.length_b   1.000
_cell.length_c   1.000
_cell.angle_alpha   90.00
_cell.angle_beta   90.00
_cell.angle_gamma   90.00
#
_symmetry.space_group_name_H-M   'P 1'
#
loop_
_entity.id
_entity.type
_entity.pdbx_description
1 polymer ?
#
loop_
_entity_poly.entity_id
_entity_poly.type
_entity_poly.pdbx_seq_one_letter_code
_entity_poly.pdbx_strand_id
1 'polypeptide(L)'
;MNLFSEYQKKILNSFKILERKKLIYIPKNLKGFTVELPPKNQKADMSCNAALILAKINKNSPSNFAIILKKHLLHNFKEFENIEIAGPGFLNIYFKKSFWNNYLREIIKLKFKYGSNKNKRKKYN
;
A
#
# COMPACT_ATOMS: atom_id res chain seq x y z
N MET A 1 -9.18 9.24 -7.60
CA MET A 1 -8.19 8.90 -6.58
C MET A 1 -8.22 7.41 -6.30
N ASN A 2 -7.10 6.74 -6.51
CA ASN A 2 -7.00 5.29 -6.33
C ASN A 2 -6.02 4.99 -5.20
N LEU A 3 -6.55 4.54 -4.09
CA LEU A 3 -5.75 4.26 -2.89
C LEU A 3 -4.67 3.21 -3.14
N PHE A 4 -5.03 2.12 -3.82
CA PHE A 4 -4.09 1.03 -4.06
C PHE A 4 -2.95 1.44 -4.98
N SER A 5 -3.26 2.15 -6.04
CA SER A 5 -2.26 2.65 -6.98
C SER A 5 -1.32 3.63 -6.29
N GLU A 6 -1.87 4.50 -5.46
CA GLU A 6 -1.11 5.49 -4.71
C GLU A 6 -0.13 4.81 -3.76
N TYR A 7 -0.59 3.82 -3.00
CA TYR A 7 0.29 3.13 -2.05
C TYR A 7 1.24 2.18 -2.73
N GLN A 8 0.90 1.66 -3.89
CA GLN A 8 1.84 0.86 -4.66
C GLN A 8 3.09 1.69 -4.99
N LYS A 9 2.89 2.93 -5.40
CA LYS A 9 4.00 3.83 -5.69
C LYS A 9 4.77 4.24 -4.44
N LYS A 10 4.04 4.60 -3.39
CA LYS A 10 4.67 5.02 -2.12
C LYS A 10 5.49 3.91 -1.50
N ILE A 11 4.96 2.71 -1.50
CA ILE A 11 5.65 1.55 -0.92
C ILE A 11 6.90 1.24 -1.72
N LEU A 12 6.79 1.22 -3.04
CA LEU A 12 7.96 0.96 -3.88
C LEU A 12 9.03 2.02 -3.68
N ASN A 13 8.63 3.29 -3.59
CA ASN A 13 9.58 4.36 -3.33
C ASN A 13 10.29 4.20 -2.00
N SER A 14 9.57 3.72 -0.98
CA SER A 14 10.19 3.52 0.34
C SER A 14 11.26 2.43 0.30
N PHE A 15 11.10 1.43 -0.58
CA PHE A 15 12.08 0.36 -0.71
C PHE A 15 13.39 0.84 -1.29
N LYS A 16 13.41 1.98 -1.97
CA LYS A 16 14.65 2.54 -2.49
C LYS A 16 15.63 2.92 -1.38
N ILE A 17 15.12 3.17 -0.19
CA ILE A 17 15.96 3.42 0.97
C ILE A 17 16.74 2.15 1.31
N LEU A 18 16.07 1.00 1.28
CA LEU A 18 16.72 -0.29 1.54
C LEU A 18 17.74 -0.61 0.45
N GLU A 19 17.43 -0.27 -0.79
CA GLU A 19 18.34 -0.49 -1.90
C GLU A 19 19.60 0.37 -1.75
N ARG A 20 19.44 1.62 -1.35
CA ARG A 20 20.58 2.49 -1.13
C ARG A 20 21.49 1.99 0.00
N LYS A 21 20.90 1.33 1.00
CA LYS A 21 21.67 0.73 2.08
C LYS A 21 22.22 -0.63 1.70
N LYS A 22 21.99 -1.05 0.45
CA LYS A 22 22.48 -2.33 -0.10
C LYS A 22 21.91 -3.54 0.64
N LEU A 23 20.73 -3.39 1.20
CA LEU A 23 20.04 -4.48 1.87
C LEU A 23 19.22 -5.33 0.92
N ILE A 24 18.75 -4.74 -0.18
CA ILE A 24 18.00 -5.45 -1.22
C ILE A 24 18.39 -4.90 -2.58
N TYR A 25 18.08 -5.66 -3.62
CA TYR A 25 18.23 -5.24 -5.00
C TYR A 25 16.85 -5.12 -5.63
N ILE A 26 16.60 -4.01 -6.32
CA ILE A 26 15.34 -3.77 -7.01
C ILE A 26 15.66 -3.53 -8.49
N PRO A 27 15.16 -4.37 -9.41
CA PRO A 27 15.39 -4.16 -10.84
C PRO A 27 14.63 -2.93 -11.32
N LYS A 28 15.12 -2.33 -12.39
CA LYS A 28 14.47 -1.14 -12.95
C LYS A 28 13.03 -1.41 -13.38
N ASN A 29 12.80 -2.60 -13.94
CA ASN A 29 11.46 -2.98 -14.36
C ASN A 29 10.94 -4.06 -13.43
N LEU A 30 10.45 -3.66 -12.27
CA LEU A 30 9.88 -4.61 -11.33
C LEU A 30 8.50 -5.00 -11.81
N LYS A 31 8.35 -6.27 -12.19
CA LYS A 31 7.07 -6.78 -12.67
C LYS A 31 6.40 -7.62 -11.60
N GLY A 32 5.07 -7.59 -11.61
CA GLY A 32 4.30 -8.42 -10.72
C GLY A 32 4.06 -7.86 -9.33
N PHE A 33 4.68 -6.74 -8.99
CA PHE A 33 4.46 -6.12 -7.69
C PHE A 33 3.09 -5.44 -7.68
N THR A 34 2.25 -5.81 -6.72
CA THR A 34 0.91 -5.24 -6.61
C THR A 34 0.54 -4.91 -5.18
N VAL A 35 -0.36 -3.95 -5.05
CA VAL A 35 -1.07 -3.65 -3.81
C VAL A 35 -2.55 -3.73 -4.16
N GLU A 36 -3.25 -4.67 -3.56
CA GLU A 36 -4.63 -4.97 -3.93
C GLU A 36 -5.49 -5.21 -2.71
N LEU A 37 -6.80 -5.40 -2.94
CA LEU A 37 -7.69 -5.83 -1.88
C LEU A 37 -7.29 -7.23 -1.43
N PRO A 38 -7.30 -7.49 -0.13
CA PRO A 38 -7.03 -8.85 0.35
C PRO A 38 -8.20 -9.77 0.03
N PRO A 39 -8.00 -11.09 0.15
CA PRO A 39 -9.11 -12.04 -0.01
C PRO A 39 -10.26 -11.72 0.93
N LYS A 40 -11.48 -12.09 0.52
CA LYS A 40 -12.69 -11.75 1.27
C LYS A 40 -12.69 -12.18 2.73
N ASN A 41 -12.00 -13.26 3.04
CA ASN A 41 -11.98 -13.78 4.40
C ASN A 41 -10.94 -13.08 5.29
N GLN A 42 -10.28 -12.06 4.80
CA GLN A 42 -9.28 -11.33 5.56
C GLN A 42 -9.71 -9.88 5.78
N LYS A 43 -9.45 -9.38 6.97
CA LYS A 43 -9.93 -8.06 7.37
C LYS A 43 -9.00 -6.90 7.06
N ALA A 44 -7.84 -7.18 6.51
CA ALA A 44 -6.87 -6.13 6.21
C ALA A 44 -7.40 -5.17 5.15
N ASP A 45 -6.86 -3.97 5.14
CA ASP A 45 -7.27 -2.95 4.18
C ASP A 45 -6.59 -3.10 2.83
N MET A 46 -5.36 -3.58 2.83
CA MET A 46 -4.59 -3.81 1.60
C MET A 46 -3.75 -5.05 1.75
N SER A 47 -3.42 -5.67 0.63
CA SER A 47 -2.49 -6.80 0.60
C SER A 47 -1.40 -6.51 -0.43
N CYS A 48 -0.15 -6.75 -0.05
CA CYS A 48 1.01 -6.44 -0.87
C CYS A 48 1.85 -7.69 -1.06
N ASN A 49 2.26 -7.96 -2.29
CA ASN A 49 3.06 -9.14 -2.60
C ASN A 49 4.55 -8.85 -2.74
N ALA A 50 5.00 -7.71 -2.22
CA ALA A 50 6.38 -7.28 -2.37
C ALA A 50 7.40 -8.31 -1.89
N ALA A 51 7.13 -8.95 -0.75
CA ALA A 51 8.06 -9.92 -0.20
C ALA A 51 8.25 -11.13 -1.13
N LEU A 52 7.16 -11.58 -1.76
CA LEU A 52 7.24 -12.69 -2.69
C LEU A 52 8.09 -12.34 -3.90
N ILE A 53 7.82 -11.17 -4.48
CA ILE A 53 8.50 -10.74 -5.71
C ILE A 53 9.97 -10.43 -5.45
N LEU A 54 10.25 -9.68 -4.41
CA LEU A 54 11.62 -9.26 -4.14
C LEU A 54 12.48 -10.39 -3.59
N ALA A 55 11.90 -11.31 -2.83
CA ALA A 55 12.64 -12.46 -2.34
C ALA A 55 13.12 -13.33 -3.49
N LYS A 56 12.26 -13.53 -4.48
CA LYS A 56 12.62 -14.31 -5.65
C LYS A 56 13.79 -13.68 -6.40
N ILE A 57 13.72 -12.37 -6.60
CA ILE A 57 14.76 -11.61 -7.31
C ILE A 57 16.06 -11.63 -6.52
N ASN A 58 15.97 -11.51 -5.20
CA ASN A 58 17.15 -11.46 -4.33
C ASN A 58 17.62 -12.85 -3.88
N LYS A 59 16.99 -13.90 -4.40
CA LYS A 59 17.34 -15.28 -4.07
C LYS A 59 17.33 -15.52 -2.57
N ASN A 60 16.27 -15.10 -1.93
CA ASN A 60 16.12 -15.22 -0.49
C ASN A 60 14.72 -15.76 -0.17
N SER A 61 14.53 -16.08 1.10
CA SER A 61 13.27 -16.62 1.58
C SER A 61 12.18 -15.54 1.61
N PRO A 62 10.99 -15.79 1.07
CA PRO A 62 9.88 -14.84 1.20
C PRO A 62 9.55 -14.53 2.66
N SER A 63 9.67 -15.52 3.55
CA SER A 63 9.40 -15.30 4.98
C SER A 63 10.36 -14.30 5.59
N ASN A 64 11.65 -14.41 5.26
CA ASN A 64 12.65 -13.48 5.76
C ASN A 64 12.41 -12.07 5.22
N PHE A 65 12.12 -11.99 3.92
CA PHE A 65 11.83 -10.69 3.31
C PHE A 65 10.57 -10.07 3.89
N ALA A 66 9.56 -10.89 4.17
CA ALA A 66 8.32 -10.38 4.76
C ALA A 66 8.60 -9.71 6.11
N ILE A 67 9.44 -10.31 6.92
CA ILE A 67 9.81 -9.73 8.22
C ILE A 67 10.54 -8.40 8.03
N ILE A 68 11.50 -8.37 7.13
CA ILE A 68 12.28 -7.16 6.86
C ILE A 68 11.39 -6.04 6.34
N LEU A 69 10.55 -6.36 5.35
CA LEU A 69 9.69 -5.35 4.74
C LEU A 69 8.60 -4.87 5.69
N LYS A 70 8.08 -5.76 6.53
CA LYS A 70 7.10 -5.38 7.53
C LYS A 70 7.66 -4.31 8.47
N LYS A 71 8.86 -4.55 9.00
CA LYS A 71 9.50 -3.59 9.89
C LYS A 71 9.74 -2.26 9.18
N HIS A 72 10.23 -2.34 7.96
CA HIS A 72 10.52 -1.14 7.18
C HIS A 72 9.26 -0.31 6.92
N LEU A 73 8.18 -0.98 6.53
CA LEU A 73 6.94 -0.28 6.22
C LEU A 73 6.30 0.31 7.47
N LEU A 74 6.31 -0.42 8.58
CA LEU A 74 5.77 0.11 9.83
C LEU A 74 6.57 1.31 10.33
N HIS A 75 7.87 1.31 10.08
CA HIS A 75 8.71 2.44 10.48
C HIS A 75 8.47 3.66 9.61
N ASN A 76 8.30 3.47 8.31
CA ASN A 76 8.19 4.58 7.37
C ASN A 76 6.77 5.10 7.14
N PHE A 77 5.76 4.31 7.48
CA PHE A 77 4.36 4.71 7.26
C PHE A 77 3.63 4.75 8.60
N LYS A 78 3.56 5.93 9.17
CA LYS A 78 2.93 6.08 10.49
C LYS A 78 1.44 5.81 10.46
N GLU A 79 0.83 5.89 9.29
CA GLU A 79 -0.59 5.61 9.13
C GLU A 79 -0.92 4.12 9.15
N PHE A 80 0.09 3.24 9.06
CA PHE A 80 -0.16 1.81 9.17
C PHE A 80 -0.27 1.42 10.64
N GLU A 81 -1.40 0.80 10.99
CA GLU A 81 -1.61 0.33 12.35
C GLU A 81 -0.84 -0.96 12.60
N ASN A 82 -0.90 -1.86 11.66
CA ASN A 82 -0.24 -3.16 11.76
C ASN A 82 -0.09 -3.77 10.38
N ILE A 83 0.79 -4.75 10.28
CA ILE A 83 0.96 -5.55 9.08
C ILE A 83 1.04 -7.00 9.53
N GLU A 84 0.18 -7.84 8.95
CA GLU A 84 0.20 -9.28 9.22
C GLU A 84 0.80 -9.99 8.02
N ILE A 85 1.71 -10.91 8.29
CA ILE A 85 2.31 -11.71 7.24
C ILE A 85 1.38 -12.90 7.01
N ALA A 86 0.85 -13.02 5.79
CA ALA A 86 -0.08 -14.08 5.45
C ALA A 86 0.51 -14.97 4.36
N GLY A 87 0.27 -16.29 4.46
CA GLY A 87 0.75 -17.24 3.49
C GLY A 87 2.27 -17.16 3.33
N PRO A 88 2.77 -17.36 2.11
CA PRO A 88 4.21 -17.42 1.88
C PRO A 88 4.93 -16.07 1.91
N GLY A 89 4.24 -14.98 2.11
CA GLY A 89 4.91 -13.67 2.13
C GLY A 89 4.05 -12.52 1.70
N PHE A 90 2.73 -12.66 1.82
CA PHE A 90 1.84 -11.53 1.59
C PHE A 90 1.84 -10.64 2.83
N LEU A 91 1.87 -9.35 2.62
CA LEU A 91 1.81 -8.37 3.70
C LEU A 91 0.41 -7.78 3.72
N ASN A 92 -0.36 -8.11 4.73
CA ASN A 92 -1.71 -7.58 4.91
C ASN A 92 -1.63 -6.35 5.79
N ILE A 93 -1.96 -5.21 5.23
CA ILE A 93 -1.76 -3.91 5.85
C ILE A 93 -3.06 -3.36 6.41
N TYR A 94 -3.00 -2.90 7.65
CA TYR A 94 -4.13 -2.28 8.33
C TYR A 94 -3.81 -0.82 8.59
N PHE A 95 -4.69 0.07 8.15
CA PHE A 95 -4.54 1.50 8.42
C PHE A 95 -5.08 1.86 9.78
N LYS A 96 -4.52 2.91 10.37
CA LYS A 96 -5.05 3.47 11.61
C LYS A 96 -6.40 4.12 11.33
N LYS A 97 -7.24 4.14 12.36
CA LYS A 97 -8.55 4.78 12.25
C LYS A 97 -8.41 6.25 11.86
N SER A 98 -7.41 6.93 12.39
CA SER A 98 -7.17 8.34 12.08
C SER A 98 -6.88 8.53 10.58
N PHE A 99 -6.20 7.58 9.96
CA PHE A 99 -5.97 7.65 8.52
C PHE A 99 -7.30 7.62 7.76
N TRP A 100 -8.18 6.68 8.12
CA TRP A 100 -9.47 6.56 7.44
C TRP A 100 -10.30 7.82 7.62
N ASN A 101 -10.31 8.40 8.81
CA ASN A 101 -11.07 9.61 9.05
C ASN A 101 -10.57 10.75 8.18
N ASN A 102 -9.26 10.90 8.06
CA ASN A 102 -8.68 11.95 7.21
C ASN A 102 -8.92 11.68 5.73
N TYR A 103 -8.79 10.44 5.32
CA TYR A 103 -8.97 10.06 3.93
C TYR A 103 -10.41 10.30 3.47
N LEU A 104 -11.38 9.89 4.29
CA LEU A 104 -12.79 10.13 3.99
C LEU A 104 -13.11 11.62 3.96
N ARG A 105 -12.51 12.39 4.86
CA ARG A 105 -12.71 13.83 4.88
C ARG A 105 -12.22 14.47 3.59
N GLU A 106 -11.07 14.04 3.09
CA GLU A 106 -10.55 14.56 1.83
C GLU A 106 -11.41 14.17 0.64
N ILE A 107 -11.90 12.94 0.62
CA ILE A 107 -12.80 12.50 -0.44
C ILE A 107 -14.08 13.30 -0.44
N ILE A 108 -14.65 13.54 0.74
CA ILE A 108 -15.87 14.33 0.87
C ILE A 108 -15.66 15.75 0.35
N LYS A 109 -14.52 16.36 0.67
CA LYS A 109 -14.20 17.68 0.16
C LYS A 109 -14.17 17.73 -1.36
N LEU A 110 -13.49 16.77 -1.96
CA LEU A 110 -13.39 16.70 -3.41
C LEU A 110 -14.76 16.49 -4.04
N LYS A 111 -15.52 15.56 -3.48
CA LYS A 111 -16.84 15.26 -3.99
C LYS A 111 -17.77 16.47 -3.88
N PHE A 112 -17.70 17.15 -2.77
CA PHE A 112 -18.52 18.33 -2.53
C PHE A 112 -18.19 19.42 -3.54
N LYS A 113 -16.91 19.64 -3.79
CA LYS A 113 -16.44 20.63 -4.73
C LYS A 113 -16.95 20.33 -6.15
N TYR A 114 -16.81 19.09 -6.57
CA TYR A 114 -17.29 18.69 -7.90
C TYR A 114 -18.81 18.67 -7.95
N GLY A 115 -19.44 18.21 -6.91
CA GLY A 115 -20.90 18.18 -6.83
C GLY A 115 -21.51 19.56 -6.98
N SER A 116 -20.93 20.56 -6.31
CA SER A 116 -21.40 21.93 -6.44
C SER A 116 -21.32 22.43 -7.88
N ASN A 117 -20.20 22.17 -8.53
CA ASN A 117 -20.02 22.58 -9.91
C ASN A 117 -21.00 21.90 -10.84
N LYS A 118 -21.20 20.60 -10.63
CA LYS A 118 -22.17 19.87 -11.45
C LYS A 118 -23.58 20.32 -11.23
N ASN A 119 -23.96 20.57 -10.01
CA ASN A 119 -25.30 21.02 -9.70
C ASN A 119 -25.60 22.35 -10.34
N LYS A 120 -24.62 23.22 -10.40
CA LYS A 120 -24.81 24.49 -11.07
C LYS A 120 -25.13 24.31 -12.53
N ARG A 121 -24.48 23.28 -13.10
CA ARG A 121 -24.67 23.08 -14.52
C ARG A 121 -25.86 22.26 -14.84
N LYS A 122 -26.21 21.26 -14.03
CA LYS A 122 -27.25 20.44 -14.43
C LYS A 122 -28.23 20.27 -13.52
N LYS A 123 -28.39 20.61 -12.65
CA LYS A 123 -29.44 20.40 -11.86
C LYS A 123 -29.86 19.10 -11.80
N TYR A 124 -29.44 18.20 -11.52
CA TYR A 124 -29.86 16.98 -11.43
C TYR A 124 -30.10 16.52 -10.37
N ASN A 125 -30.50 15.86 -10.32
CA ASN A 125 -30.86 15.39 -9.56
C ASN A 125 -30.78 14.56 -9.41
#